data_d57d1d3188ef560696537d4723790073
#
_entry.id   d57d1d3188ef560696537d4723790073
#
_cell.length_a   1.000
_cell.length_b   1.000
_cell.length_c   1.000
_cell.angle_alpha   90.00
_cell.angle_beta   90.00
_cell.angle_gamma   90.00
#
_symmetry.space_group_name_H-M   'P 1'
#
loop_
_entity.id
_entity.type
_entity.pdbx_description
1 polymer ?
#
loop_
_entity_poly.entity_id
_entity_poly.type
_entity_poly.pdbx_seq_one_letter_code
_entity_poly.pdbx_strand_id
1 'polypeptide(L)'
;MRAMVTGGSGFIGSHVADALAARGHTVCIYDLDTPRHAADYEYVRGDTRDLDRLVKTVRSGDAIYHLAAEANVNRFFESPLFSNENTSHSALCILEAARRVGAARVLLASTEWVYGSGNTSGEGMITEACAYAQAPDHLYTCSKIAAELFCIGYQNLYGVNFTIMRYGIPFGERARSETVTPTFIRRILKDETIRIHGDGSQYRQFIYVKDLAEGNAACLQDGAKNEIFNLNGKEKVTVIEIVQTLERILGKKAKVEFVEDRKGNFKGRFISSEKARRLLEWEPRHGYEEALASYVERYLAGMGRP
;
A
#
# COMPACT_ATOMS: atom_id res chain seq x y z
N MET A 1 -18.76 -9.15 10.41
CA MET A 1 -18.97 -7.80 9.83
C MET A 1 -18.81 -7.89 8.33
N ARG A 2 -19.55 -7.06 7.55
CA ARG A 2 -19.29 -6.93 6.12
C ARG A 2 -18.22 -5.87 5.89
N ALA A 3 -17.23 -6.21 5.06
CA ALA A 3 -16.13 -5.33 4.68
C ALA A 3 -16.19 -5.07 3.16
N MET A 4 -16.39 -3.83 2.76
CA MET A 4 -16.30 -3.41 1.36
C MET A 4 -14.86 -3.00 1.08
N VAL A 5 -14.21 -3.65 0.11
CA VAL A 5 -12.82 -3.38 -0.28
C VAL A 5 -12.82 -2.72 -1.65
N THR A 6 -12.59 -1.41 -1.70
CA THR A 6 -12.38 -0.72 -2.97
C THR A 6 -10.96 -0.95 -3.46
N GLY A 7 -10.77 -1.13 -4.76
CA GLY A 7 -9.49 -1.58 -5.29
C GLY A 7 -9.18 -3.06 -4.95
N GLY A 8 -10.22 -3.84 -4.62
CA GLY A 8 -10.10 -5.22 -4.20
C GLY A 8 -9.64 -6.19 -5.30
N SER A 9 -9.70 -5.79 -6.56
CA SER A 9 -9.14 -6.54 -7.70
C SER A 9 -7.65 -6.28 -7.89
N GLY A 10 -7.09 -5.28 -7.20
CA GLY A 10 -5.69 -4.87 -7.29
C GLY A 10 -4.75 -5.71 -6.44
N PHE A 11 -3.46 -5.34 -6.47
CA PHE A 11 -2.38 -6.02 -5.77
C PHE A 11 -2.64 -6.14 -4.26
N ILE A 12 -2.68 -5.02 -3.53
CA ILE A 12 -2.86 -5.03 -2.08
C ILE A 12 -4.30 -5.45 -1.73
N GLY A 13 -5.30 -4.89 -2.43
CA GLY A 13 -6.70 -5.08 -2.11
C GLY A 13 -7.15 -6.54 -2.17
N SER A 14 -6.64 -7.33 -3.12
CA SER A 14 -6.97 -8.75 -3.21
C SER A 14 -6.41 -9.58 -2.04
N HIS A 15 -5.23 -9.23 -1.52
CA HIS A 15 -4.70 -9.87 -0.30
C HIS A 15 -5.43 -9.43 0.97
N VAL A 16 -5.85 -8.16 1.04
CA VAL A 16 -6.69 -7.67 2.15
C VAL A 16 -8.04 -8.37 2.16
N ALA A 17 -8.65 -8.57 1.00
CA ALA A 17 -9.89 -9.34 0.85
C ALA A 17 -9.72 -10.77 1.40
N ASP A 18 -8.63 -11.47 1.02
CA ASP A 18 -8.31 -12.81 1.49
C ASP A 18 -8.10 -12.84 3.03
N ALA A 19 -7.35 -11.88 3.59
CA ALA A 19 -7.08 -11.81 5.03
C ALA A 19 -8.34 -11.54 5.85
N LEU A 20 -9.26 -10.71 5.35
CA LEU A 20 -10.55 -10.44 5.97
C LEU A 20 -11.47 -11.67 5.94
N ALA A 21 -11.54 -12.35 4.80
CA ALA A 21 -12.34 -13.57 4.66
C ALA A 21 -11.82 -14.70 5.56
N ALA A 22 -10.50 -14.88 5.66
CA ALA A 22 -9.88 -15.84 6.57
C ALA A 22 -10.21 -15.60 8.05
N ARG A 23 -10.55 -14.35 8.41
CA ARG A 23 -11.03 -13.96 9.75
C ARG A 23 -12.56 -14.03 9.91
N GLY A 24 -13.28 -14.59 8.93
CA GLY A 24 -14.73 -14.79 8.98
C GLY A 24 -15.54 -13.54 8.67
N HIS A 25 -14.96 -12.52 8.03
CA HIS A 25 -15.71 -11.36 7.56
C HIS A 25 -16.33 -11.64 6.18
N THR A 26 -17.52 -11.09 5.93
CA THR A 26 -18.12 -11.09 4.60
C THR A 26 -17.45 -10.00 3.76
N VAL A 27 -16.88 -10.38 2.62
CA VAL A 27 -16.13 -9.44 1.77
C VAL A 27 -16.96 -9.05 0.54
N CYS A 28 -17.01 -7.74 0.26
CA CYS A 28 -17.53 -7.19 -0.99
C CYS A 28 -16.40 -6.42 -1.70
N ILE A 29 -16.03 -6.86 -2.89
CA ILE A 29 -15.07 -6.14 -3.74
C ILE A 29 -15.82 -5.09 -4.55
N TYR A 30 -15.35 -3.84 -4.47
CA TYR A 30 -15.83 -2.73 -5.29
C TYR A 30 -14.68 -2.23 -6.15
N ASP A 31 -14.73 -2.47 -7.46
CA ASP A 31 -13.61 -2.17 -8.37
C ASP A 31 -14.12 -1.93 -9.80
N LEU A 32 -13.32 -1.26 -10.61
CA LEU A 32 -13.55 -1.13 -12.06
C LEU A 32 -13.29 -2.44 -12.80
N ASP A 33 -12.31 -3.21 -12.31
CA ASP A 33 -11.86 -4.46 -12.91
C ASP A 33 -12.43 -5.67 -12.17
N THR A 34 -12.74 -6.72 -12.92
CA THR A 34 -13.17 -8.00 -12.35
C THR A 34 -12.01 -8.64 -11.55
N PRO A 35 -12.28 -9.16 -10.34
CA PRO A 35 -11.26 -9.83 -9.54
C PRO A 35 -10.69 -11.05 -10.26
N ARG A 36 -9.36 -11.11 -10.38
CA ARG A 36 -8.65 -12.24 -11.01
C ARG A 36 -8.31 -13.35 -10.03
N HIS A 37 -8.31 -13.05 -8.73
CA HIS A 37 -7.82 -13.91 -7.66
C HIS A 37 -8.86 -14.10 -6.56
N ALA A 38 -10.09 -13.65 -6.76
CA ALA A 38 -11.12 -13.74 -5.76
C ALA A 38 -11.62 -15.19 -5.64
N ALA A 39 -11.80 -15.63 -4.39
CA ALA A 39 -12.78 -16.63 -4.05
C ALA A 39 -14.20 -16.09 -4.35
N ASP A 40 -15.25 -16.78 -3.90
CA ASP A 40 -16.66 -16.39 -4.09
C ASP A 40 -17.02 -15.14 -3.25
N TYR A 41 -16.33 -13.99 -3.52
CA TYR A 41 -16.66 -12.71 -2.90
C TYR A 41 -17.78 -12.00 -3.65
N GLU A 42 -18.62 -11.26 -2.91
CA GLU A 42 -19.53 -10.31 -3.55
C GLU A 42 -18.70 -9.32 -4.38
N TYR A 43 -19.05 -9.16 -5.66
CA TYR A 43 -18.36 -8.22 -6.55
C TYR A 43 -19.34 -7.20 -7.10
N VAL A 44 -18.99 -5.93 -6.96
CA VAL A 44 -19.71 -4.81 -7.54
C VAL A 44 -18.75 -4.01 -8.41
N ARG A 45 -19.01 -3.98 -9.71
CA ARG A 45 -18.26 -3.11 -10.62
C ARG A 45 -18.67 -1.66 -10.40
N GLY A 46 -17.71 -0.79 -10.06
CA GLY A 46 -18.01 0.63 -9.83
C GLY A 46 -16.78 1.51 -9.73
N ASP A 47 -16.98 2.78 -10.03
CA ASP A 47 -15.98 3.84 -9.87
C ASP A 47 -16.14 4.46 -8.48
N THR A 48 -15.06 4.63 -7.75
CA THR A 48 -15.07 5.26 -6.41
C THR A 48 -15.39 6.76 -6.44
N ARG A 49 -15.48 7.36 -7.62
CA ARG A 49 -15.94 8.73 -7.83
C ARG A 49 -17.46 8.82 -8.03
N ASP A 50 -18.13 7.69 -8.29
CA ASP A 50 -19.59 7.61 -8.44
C ASP A 50 -20.27 7.50 -7.07
N LEU A 51 -20.54 8.65 -6.46
CA LEU A 51 -21.15 8.75 -5.14
C LEU A 51 -22.52 8.04 -5.07
N ASP A 52 -23.36 8.17 -6.12
CA ASP A 52 -24.69 7.57 -6.11
C ASP A 52 -24.62 6.04 -6.12
N ARG A 53 -23.65 5.48 -6.86
CA ARG A 53 -23.40 4.04 -6.85
C ARG A 53 -22.80 3.57 -5.54
N LEU A 54 -21.89 4.32 -4.95
CA LEU A 54 -21.35 4.04 -3.63
C LEU A 54 -22.44 4.00 -2.56
N VAL A 55 -23.32 5.00 -2.50
CA VAL A 55 -24.44 5.06 -1.54
C VAL A 55 -25.39 3.86 -1.70
N LYS A 56 -25.60 3.37 -2.93
CA LYS A 56 -26.43 2.18 -3.20
C LYS A 56 -25.72 0.86 -2.81
N THR A 57 -24.38 0.84 -2.75
CA THR A 57 -23.59 -0.36 -2.50
C THR A 57 -23.21 -0.54 -1.04
N VAL A 58 -22.85 0.57 -0.38
CA VAL A 58 -22.49 0.59 1.05
C VAL A 58 -23.73 0.27 1.88
N ARG A 59 -23.57 -0.53 2.92
CA ARG A 59 -24.64 -0.83 3.89
C ARG A 59 -24.33 -0.19 5.25
N SER A 60 -25.36 0.13 6.00
CA SER A 60 -25.17 0.60 7.38
C SER A 60 -24.38 -0.44 8.18
N GLY A 61 -23.40 0.01 8.96
CA GLY A 61 -22.52 -0.85 9.72
C GLY A 61 -21.36 -1.50 8.96
N ASP A 62 -21.20 -1.23 7.65
CA ASP A 62 -20.05 -1.73 6.88
C ASP A 62 -18.74 -1.11 7.37
N ALA A 63 -17.65 -1.88 7.29
CA ALA A 63 -16.30 -1.34 7.25
C ALA A 63 -15.88 -1.13 5.78
N ILE A 64 -15.41 0.06 5.43
CA ILE A 64 -15.01 0.39 4.05
C ILE A 64 -13.49 0.49 4.00
N TYR A 65 -12.83 -0.49 3.38
CA TYR A 65 -11.39 -0.45 3.07
C TYR A 65 -11.18 0.28 1.76
N HIS A 66 -10.70 1.52 1.83
CA HIS A 66 -10.45 2.34 0.65
C HIS A 66 -8.99 2.19 0.20
N LEU A 67 -8.76 1.21 -0.71
CA LEU A 67 -7.47 0.94 -1.32
C LEU A 67 -7.40 1.37 -2.79
N ALA A 68 -8.55 1.66 -3.41
CA ALA A 68 -8.59 2.22 -4.75
C ALA A 68 -7.91 3.60 -4.79
N ALA A 69 -6.89 3.74 -5.61
CA ALA A 69 -6.19 5.00 -5.86
C ALA A 69 -5.30 4.88 -7.10
N GLU A 70 -4.89 6.01 -7.67
CA GLU A 70 -3.75 6.01 -8.58
C GLU A 70 -2.46 5.88 -7.76
N ALA A 71 -1.79 4.74 -7.91
CA ALA A 71 -0.56 4.44 -7.17
C ALA A 71 0.71 4.56 -8.03
N ASN A 72 0.57 4.90 -9.31
CA ASN A 72 1.71 5.14 -10.18
C ASN A 72 2.08 6.63 -10.15
N VAL A 73 3.19 6.94 -9.48
CA VAL A 73 3.69 8.32 -9.34
C VAL A 73 3.92 8.99 -10.70
N ASN A 74 4.36 8.23 -11.72
CA ASN A 74 4.58 8.80 -13.05
C ASN A 74 3.28 9.33 -13.67
N ARG A 75 2.14 8.68 -13.41
CA ARG A 75 0.84 9.19 -13.88
C ARG A 75 0.45 10.53 -13.26
N PHE A 76 0.93 10.85 -12.07
CA PHE A 76 0.73 12.18 -11.49
C PHE A 76 1.52 13.27 -12.23
N PHE A 77 2.63 12.93 -12.89
CA PHE A 77 3.33 13.86 -13.78
C PHE A 77 2.62 14.01 -15.14
N GLU A 78 2.11 12.90 -15.69
CA GLU A 78 1.48 12.86 -17.02
C GLU A 78 0.05 13.39 -17.01
N SER A 79 -0.73 13.08 -15.98
CA SER A 79 -2.16 13.37 -15.87
C SER A 79 -2.55 13.72 -14.42
N PRO A 80 -2.09 14.87 -13.89
CA PRO A 80 -2.23 15.20 -12.46
C PRO A 80 -3.69 15.33 -12.00
N LEU A 81 -4.58 15.91 -12.80
CA LEU A 81 -5.98 16.06 -12.45
C LEU A 81 -6.67 14.70 -12.33
N PHE A 82 -6.54 13.86 -13.35
CA PHE A 82 -7.11 12.50 -13.34
C PHE A 82 -6.57 11.67 -12.17
N SER A 83 -5.27 11.74 -11.91
CA SER A 83 -4.63 11.00 -10.81
C SER A 83 -5.12 11.48 -9.44
N ASN A 84 -5.31 12.79 -9.27
CA ASN A 84 -5.86 13.36 -8.05
C ASN A 84 -7.33 13.00 -7.84
N GLU A 85 -8.15 13.02 -8.90
CA GLU A 85 -9.54 12.57 -8.85
C GLU A 85 -9.66 11.12 -8.36
N ASN A 86 -8.79 10.24 -8.85
CA ASN A 86 -8.75 8.83 -8.45
C ASN A 86 -8.12 8.60 -7.07
N THR A 87 -7.60 9.62 -6.40
CA THR A 87 -6.95 9.49 -5.09
C THR A 87 -7.67 10.31 -4.03
N SER A 88 -7.53 11.64 -4.02
CA SER A 88 -8.10 12.45 -2.95
C SER A 88 -9.61 12.68 -3.12
N HIS A 89 -10.09 12.92 -4.33
CA HIS A 89 -11.52 13.10 -4.57
C HIS A 89 -12.30 11.78 -4.36
N SER A 90 -11.76 10.65 -4.79
CA SER A 90 -12.38 9.35 -4.51
C SER A 90 -12.50 9.07 -3.01
N ALA A 91 -11.46 9.43 -2.21
CA ALA A 91 -11.53 9.31 -0.75
C ALA A 91 -12.65 10.18 -0.15
N LEU A 92 -12.85 11.39 -0.68
CA LEU A 92 -13.95 12.25 -0.27
C LEU A 92 -15.32 11.64 -0.59
N CYS A 93 -15.49 11.03 -1.77
CA CYS A 93 -16.73 10.33 -2.14
C CYS A 93 -17.00 9.13 -1.21
N ILE A 94 -15.98 8.37 -0.84
CA ILE A 94 -16.09 7.25 0.11
C ILE A 94 -16.53 7.74 1.49
N LEU A 95 -15.94 8.81 2.01
CA LEU A 95 -16.31 9.41 3.30
C LEU A 95 -17.74 9.93 3.28
N GLU A 96 -18.15 10.56 2.19
CA GLU A 96 -19.52 11.06 2.03
C GLU A 96 -20.54 9.93 1.92
N ALA A 97 -20.23 8.84 1.22
CA ALA A 97 -21.07 7.65 1.18
C ALA A 97 -21.18 7.00 2.57
N ALA A 98 -20.06 6.89 3.28
CA ALA A 98 -20.04 6.38 4.66
C ALA A 98 -20.92 7.21 5.60
N ARG A 99 -20.85 8.54 5.50
CA ARG A 99 -21.69 9.46 6.28
C ARG A 99 -23.18 9.28 5.97
N ARG A 100 -23.55 9.23 4.69
CA ARG A 100 -24.97 9.14 4.27
C ARG A 100 -25.63 7.84 4.68
N VAL A 101 -24.88 6.75 4.63
CA VAL A 101 -25.41 5.40 4.87
C VAL A 101 -25.25 4.95 6.32
N GLY A 102 -24.36 5.57 7.08
CA GLY A 102 -24.02 5.14 8.44
C GLY A 102 -23.09 3.93 8.46
N ALA A 103 -22.04 3.96 7.66
CA ALA A 103 -20.99 2.94 7.72
C ALA A 103 -20.27 3.00 9.08
N ALA A 104 -19.78 1.84 9.56
CA ALA A 104 -19.14 1.78 10.87
C ALA A 104 -17.77 2.49 10.89
N ARG A 105 -17.00 2.38 9.78
CA ARG A 105 -15.64 2.93 9.69
C ARG A 105 -15.13 2.99 8.25
N VAL A 106 -14.33 4.00 7.93
CA VAL A 106 -13.52 4.06 6.71
C VAL A 106 -12.06 3.76 7.06
N LEU A 107 -11.47 2.73 6.45
CA LEU A 107 -10.07 2.37 6.59
C LEU A 107 -9.33 2.83 5.32
N LEU A 108 -8.53 3.89 5.45
CA LEU A 108 -7.84 4.54 4.33
C LEU A 108 -6.44 3.99 4.14
N ALA A 109 -6.15 3.46 2.96
CA ALA A 109 -4.79 3.16 2.54
C ALA A 109 -4.02 4.45 2.21
N SER A 110 -3.04 4.77 3.04
CA SER A 110 -2.10 5.88 2.87
C SER A 110 -0.68 5.38 2.63
N THR A 111 0.32 6.23 2.81
CA THR A 111 1.71 5.94 2.46
C THR A 111 2.68 6.58 3.46
N GLU A 112 3.82 5.95 3.67
CA GLU A 112 4.94 6.54 4.42
C GLU A 112 5.49 7.84 3.80
N TRP A 113 5.18 8.10 2.52
CA TRP A 113 5.66 9.30 1.83
C TRP A 113 5.03 10.59 2.35
N VAL A 114 3.94 10.51 3.11
CA VAL A 114 3.35 11.68 3.78
C VAL A 114 4.32 12.36 4.76
N TYR A 115 5.36 11.67 5.21
CA TYR A 115 6.41 12.25 6.04
C TYR A 115 7.43 13.09 5.27
N GLY A 116 7.43 13.07 3.91
CA GLY A 116 8.34 13.80 3.03
C GLY A 116 9.81 13.35 3.15
N SER A 117 10.69 13.81 2.28
CA SER A 117 12.12 13.51 2.30
C SER A 117 12.90 14.36 3.32
N GLY A 118 12.36 15.52 3.72
CA GLY A 118 13.04 16.53 4.54
C GLY A 118 12.85 16.43 6.05
N ASN A 119 11.97 15.57 6.56
CA ASN A 119 11.72 15.44 8.00
C ASN A 119 12.80 14.63 8.77
N THR A 120 13.97 14.49 8.19
CA THR A 120 15.12 13.83 8.82
C THR A 120 16.04 14.84 9.49
N SER A 121 15.55 15.68 10.38
CA SER A 121 16.41 16.41 11.30
C SER A 121 16.86 15.45 12.42
N GLY A 122 17.85 14.63 12.10
CA GLY A 122 18.48 13.74 13.08
C GLY A 122 18.28 12.25 12.81
N GLU A 123 19.08 11.43 13.44
CA GLU A 123 19.08 9.95 13.40
C GLU A 123 17.82 9.30 14.01
N GLY A 124 16.69 10.01 14.04
CA GLY A 124 15.46 9.60 14.71
C GLY A 124 14.59 8.65 13.88
N MET A 125 13.95 7.75 14.60
CA MET A 125 12.90 6.88 14.07
C MET A 125 11.62 7.70 13.81
N ILE A 126 11.02 7.56 12.62
CA ILE A 126 9.75 8.22 12.28
C ILE A 126 8.59 7.43 12.88
N THR A 127 7.71 8.14 13.57
CA THR A 127 6.46 7.61 14.13
C THR A 127 5.26 8.35 13.59
N GLU A 128 4.05 7.89 13.92
CA GLU A 128 2.80 8.52 13.51
C GLU A 128 2.61 9.93 14.05
N ALA A 129 3.35 10.30 15.11
CA ALA A 129 3.35 11.64 15.69
C ALA A 129 4.16 12.67 14.88
N CYS A 130 4.99 12.20 13.92
CA CYS A 130 5.76 13.10 13.08
C CYS A 130 4.82 13.88 12.13
N ALA A 131 5.17 15.16 11.91
CA ALA A 131 4.42 16.04 11.03
C ALA A 131 4.42 15.54 9.56
N TYR A 132 3.41 15.96 8.81
CA TYR A 132 3.41 15.81 7.35
C TYR A 132 4.55 16.57 6.70
N ALA A 133 4.94 16.15 5.50
CA ALA A 133 5.86 16.88 4.65
C ALA A 133 5.36 18.31 4.42
N GLN A 134 6.19 19.31 4.75
CA GLN A 134 5.87 20.71 4.46
C GLN A 134 6.00 21.02 2.96
N ALA A 135 6.93 20.35 2.28
CA ALA A 135 7.16 20.44 0.84
C ALA A 135 7.20 19.03 0.24
N PRO A 136 6.04 18.45 -0.13
CA PRO A 136 6.01 17.13 -0.74
C PRO A 136 6.73 17.08 -2.09
N ASP A 137 7.49 16.01 -2.33
CA ASP A 137 8.28 15.86 -3.56
C ASP A 137 7.43 15.63 -4.81
N HIS A 138 6.15 15.20 -4.64
CA HIS A 138 5.23 14.92 -5.74
C HIS A 138 3.75 15.03 -5.35
N LEU A 139 2.91 15.25 -6.37
CA LEU A 139 1.45 15.41 -6.21
C LEU A 139 0.76 14.16 -5.63
N TYR A 140 1.32 12.97 -5.83
CA TYR A 140 0.84 11.76 -5.16
C TYR A 140 0.82 11.92 -3.63
N THR A 141 1.91 12.44 -3.06
CA THR A 141 2.01 12.70 -1.62
C THR A 141 0.99 13.74 -1.18
N CYS A 142 0.84 14.84 -1.94
CA CYS A 142 -0.17 15.86 -1.68
C CYS A 142 -1.58 15.26 -1.63
N SER A 143 -1.93 14.40 -2.61
CA SER A 143 -3.24 13.75 -2.68
C SER A 143 -3.50 12.82 -1.50
N LYS A 144 -2.47 12.09 -1.04
CA LYS A 144 -2.59 11.21 0.15
C LYS A 144 -2.72 12.00 1.43
N ILE A 145 -1.96 13.09 1.61
CA ILE A 145 -2.12 14.00 2.76
C ILE A 145 -3.54 14.59 2.77
N ALA A 146 -4.05 15.05 1.63
CA ALA A 146 -5.41 15.57 1.53
C ALA A 146 -6.45 14.52 1.94
N ALA A 147 -6.31 13.27 1.48
CA ALA A 147 -7.20 12.18 1.84
C ALA A 147 -7.18 11.88 3.36
N GLU A 148 -6.01 11.90 4.01
CA GLU A 148 -5.91 11.75 5.46
C GLU A 148 -6.61 12.90 6.20
N LEU A 149 -6.40 14.14 5.77
CA LEU A 149 -7.04 15.31 6.35
C LEU A 149 -8.56 15.29 6.17
N PHE A 150 -9.07 14.76 5.06
CA PHE A 150 -10.52 14.56 4.88
C PHE A 150 -11.07 13.54 5.88
N CYS A 151 -10.38 12.44 6.16
CA CYS A 151 -10.80 11.50 7.21
C CYS A 151 -10.94 12.17 8.57
N ILE A 152 -9.93 12.96 8.96
CA ILE A 152 -9.93 13.70 10.23
C ILE A 152 -11.07 14.74 10.25
N GLY A 153 -11.25 15.49 9.15
CA GLY A 153 -12.32 16.47 9.02
C GLY A 153 -13.71 15.86 9.10
N TYR A 154 -13.95 14.72 8.43
CA TYR A 154 -15.24 14.02 8.49
C TYR A 154 -15.52 13.43 9.86
N GLN A 155 -14.52 12.97 10.58
CA GLN A 155 -14.69 12.54 11.97
C GLN A 155 -15.10 13.72 12.86
N ASN A 156 -14.39 14.85 12.78
CA ASN A 156 -14.63 16.02 13.62
C ASN A 156 -16.00 16.67 13.35
N LEU A 157 -16.43 16.72 12.08
CA LEU A 157 -17.66 17.43 11.69
C LEU A 157 -18.90 16.54 11.69
N TYR A 158 -18.75 15.26 11.36
CA TYR A 158 -19.87 14.35 11.11
C TYR A 158 -19.82 13.05 11.90
N GLY A 159 -18.78 12.81 12.71
CA GLY A 159 -18.64 11.59 13.50
C GLY A 159 -18.32 10.33 12.68
N VAL A 160 -17.89 10.47 11.43
CA VAL A 160 -17.49 9.34 10.59
C VAL A 160 -16.17 8.77 11.12
N ASN A 161 -16.19 7.56 11.65
CA ASN A 161 -15.00 6.93 12.17
C ASN A 161 -14.04 6.52 11.04
N PHE A 162 -12.75 6.63 11.32
CA PHE A 162 -11.71 6.25 10.36
C PHE A 162 -10.62 5.39 11.00
N THR A 163 -9.78 4.80 10.18
CA THR A 163 -8.44 4.31 10.49
C THR A 163 -7.55 4.61 9.29
N ILE A 164 -6.42 5.27 9.50
CA ILE A 164 -5.46 5.57 8.45
C ILE A 164 -4.28 4.59 8.55
N MET A 165 -3.93 3.97 7.44
CA MET A 165 -2.85 2.99 7.36
C MET A 165 -1.77 3.50 6.41
N ARG A 166 -0.63 3.94 6.95
CA ARG A 166 0.54 4.43 6.20
C ARG A 166 1.43 3.25 5.86
N TYR A 167 1.42 2.85 4.61
CA TYR A 167 2.17 1.68 4.14
C TYR A 167 3.62 2.03 3.83
N GLY A 168 4.53 1.11 4.15
CA GLY A 168 5.84 1.01 3.55
C GLY A 168 5.76 0.59 2.07
N ILE A 169 6.85 0.02 1.53
CA ILE A 169 6.89 -0.42 0.13
C ILE A 169 6.44 -1.89 0.04
N PRO A 170 5.22 -2.17 -0.44
CA PRO A 170 4.73 -3.53 -0.52
C PRO A 170 5.38 -4.28 -1.69
N PHE A 171 5.69 -5.56 -1.46
CA PHE A 171 6.15 -6.50 -2.48
C PHE A 171 5.52 -7.87 -2.26
N GLY A 172 5.51 -8.68 -3.29
CA GLY A 172 5.00 -10.05 -3.19
C GLY A 172 4.13 -10.44 -4.38
N GLU A 173 3.38 -11.51 -4.21
CA GLU A 173 2.50 -12.08 -5.23
C GLU A 173 1.43 -11.08 -5.69
N ARG A 174 0.98 -11.19 -6.92
CA ARG A 174 0.02 -10.30 -7.58
C ARG A 174 0.52 -8.85 -7.75
N ALA A 175 1.82 -8.59 -7.47
CA ALA A 175 2.41 -7.28 -7.72
C ALA A 175 2.41 -6.95 -9.22
N ARG A 176 2.30 -5.66 -9.54
CA ARG A 176 2.38 -5.19 -10.93
C ARG A 176 3.78 -5.45 -11.49
N SER A 177 3.85 -5.84 -12.77
CA SER A 177 5.09 -6.21 -13.48
C SER A 177 6.15 -5.08 -13.53
N GLU A 178 5.70 -3.83 -13.37
CA GLU A 178 6.53 -2.62 -13.47
C GLU A 178 7.22 -2.25 -12.14
N THR A 179 6.86 -2.90 -11.03
CA THR A 179 7.50 -2.64 -9.74
C THR A 179 8.91 -3.20 -9.70
N VAL A 180 9.74 -2.73 -8.76
CA VAL A 180 11.19 -3.03 -8.72
C VAL A 180 11.48 -4.52 -8.66
N THR A 181 10.81 -5.26 -7.79
CA THR A 181 11.09 -6.69 -7.56
C THR A 181 10.83 -7.55 -8.81
N PRO A 182 9.62 -7.58 -9.42
CA PRO A 182 9.40 -8.36 -10.64
C PRO A 182 10.24 -7.87 -11.83
N THR A 183 10.56 -6.57 -11.89
CA THR A 183 11.45 -6.04 -12.92
C THR A 183 12.86 -6.63 -12.78
N PHE A 184 13.41 -6.69 -11.55
CA PHE A 184 14.75 -7.24 -11.33
C PHE A 184 14.77 -8.76 -11.57
N ILE A 185 13.75 -9.50 -11.08
CA ILE A 185 13.62 -10.93 -11.37
C ILE A 185 13.66 -11.19 -12.89
N ARG A 186 12.82 -10.47 -13.65
CA ARG A 186 12.75 -10.63 -15.11
C ARG A 186 14.09 -10.32 -15.78
N ARG A 187 14.77 -9.24 -15.38
CA ARG A 187 16.06 -8.84 -15.96
C ARG A 187 17.15 -9.88 -15.68
N ILE A 188 17.22 -10.40 -14.45
CA ILE A 188 18.20 -11.45 -14.11
C ILE A 188 17.95 -12.71 -14.94
N LEU A 189 16.69 -13.15 -15.04
CA LEU A 189 16.32 -14.33 -15.81
C LEU A 189 16.68 -14.21 -17.29
N LYS A 190 16.51 -13.00 -17.86
CA LYS A 190 16.77 -12.71 -19.29
C LYS A 190 18.19 -12.23 -19.60
N ASP A 191 19.10 -12.20 -18.63
CA ASP A 191 20.45 -11.64 -18.78
C ASP A 191 20.46 -10.15 -19.19
N GLU A 192 19.42 -9.40 -18.86
CA GLU A 192 19.32 -7.97 -19.10
C GLU A 192 20.00 -7.15 -17.99
N THR A 193 20.58 -6.00 -18.35
CA THR A 193 21.28 -5.14 -17.40
C THR A 193 20.33 -4.44 -16.44
N ILE A 194 20.60 -4.55 -15.14
CA ILE A 194 19.95 -3.77 -14.09
C ILE A 194 20.71 -2.47 -13.91
N ARG A 195 20.05 -1.32 -14.15
CA ARG A 195 20.63 0.00 -13.91
C ARG A 195 20.28 0.48 -12.51
N ILE A 196 21.29 0.75 -11.70
CA ILE A 196 21.17 1.26 -10.34
C ILE A 196 21.62 2.72 -10.34
N HIS A 197 20.72 3.63 -9.91
CA HIS A 197 21.04 5.05 -9.76
C HIS A 197 21.83 5.26 -8.45
N GLY A 198 22.95 5.98 -8.52
CA GLY A 198 23.88 6.14 -7.41
C GLY A 198 24.68 4.86 -7.14
N ASP A 199 25.10 4.67 -5.90
CA ASP A 199 25.92 3.54 -5.45
C ASP A 199 25.08 2.31 -4.97
N GLY A 200 23.76 2.43 -5.01
CA GLY A 200 22.84 1.38 -4.53
C GLY A 200 22.68 1.29 -3.01
N SER A 201 23.29 2.20 -2.24
CA SER A 201 23.21 2.23 -0.77
C SER A 201 21.89 2.80 -0.24
N GLN A 202 21.09 3.43 -1.09
CA GLN A 202 19.76 3.90 -0.71
C GLN A 202 18.89 2.71 -0.27
N TYR A 203 18.26 2.84 0.89
CA TYR A 203 17.45 1.76 1.46
C TYR A 203 15.98 2.12 1.58
N ARG A 204 15.15 1.11 1.68
CA ARG A 204 13.71 1.21 1.96
C ARG A 204 13.31 0.12 2.96
N GLN A 205 12.15 0.29 3.59
CA GLN A 205 11.49 -0.77 4.34
C GLN A 205 10.45 -1.43 3.45
N PHE A 206 10.82 -2.60 2.93
CA PHE A 206 9.91 -3.42 2.16
C PHE A 206 9.00 -4.22 3.10
N ILE A 207 7.71 -4.23 2.82
CA ILE A 207 6.74 -5.05 3.55
C ILE A 207 6.17 -6.14 2.65
N TYR A 208 6.20 -7.38 3.12
CA TYR A 208 5.56 -8.48 2.40
C TYR A 208 4.06 -8.27 2.35
N VAL A 209 3.46 -8.43 1.18
CA VAL A 209 2.05 -8.08 0.97
C VAL A 209 1.09 -8.87 1.86
N LYS A 210 1.43 -10.11 2.25
CA LYS A 210 0.60 -10.88 3.18
C LYS A 210 0.66 -10.33 4.59
N ASP A 211 1.85 -9.91 5.06
CA ASP A 211 1.97 -9.24 6.36
C ASP A 211 1.21 -7.91 6.36
N LEU A 212 1.29 -7.16 5.26
CA LEU A 212 0.52 -5.92 5.10
C LEU A 212 -0.99 -6.20 5.12
N ALA A 213 -1.46 -7.25 4.47
CA ALA A 213 -2.87 -7.64 4.48
C ALA A 213 -3.35 -8.02 5.89
N GLU A 214 -2.53 -8.77 6.63
CA GLU A 214 -2.81 -9.08 8.05
C GLU A 214 -2.87 -7.82 8.91
N GLY A 215 -1.97 -6.84 8.68
CA GLY A 215 -2.01 -5.54 9.34
C GLY A 215 -3.28 -4.74 9.03
N ASN A 216 -3.71 -4.76 7.77
CA ASN A 216 -4.99 -4.17 7.37
C ASN A 216 -6.17 -4.82 8.12
N ALA A 217 -6.20 -6.15 8.18
CA ALA A 217 -7.25 -6.87 8.88
C ALA A 217 -7.21 -6.62 10.41
N ALA A 218 -6.02 -6.47 11.00
CA ALA A 218 -5.86 -6.09 12.40
C ALA A 218 -6.40 -4.68 12.70
N CYS A 219 -6.31 -3.76 11.74
CA CYS A 219 -6.87 -2.40 11.85
C CYS A 219 -8.40 -2.34 11.96
N LEU A 220 -9.11 -3.48 11.83
CA LEU A 220 -10.55 -3.53 12.08
C LEU A 220 -10.92 -3.59 13.57
N GLN A 221 -9.97 -3.88 14.45
CA GLN A 221 -10.19 -3.90 15.90
C GLN A 221 -10.59 -2.51 16.43
N ASP A 222 -11.27 -2.49 17.57
CA ASP A 222 -11.75 -1.23 18.18
C ASP A 222 -10.60 -0.30 18.58
N GLY A 223 -9.46 -0.84 19.00
CA GLY A 223 -8.25 -0.07 19.30
C GLY A 223 -7.65 0.71 18.12
N ALA A 224 -8.12 0.45 16.89
CA ALA A 224 -7.71 1.19 15.69
C ALA A 224 -8.67 2.33 15.32
N LYS A 225 -9.77 2.50 16.03
CA LYS A 225 -10.80 3.50 15.72
C LYS A 225 -10.27 4.92 15.91
N ASN A 226 -10.36 5.72 14.85
CA ASN A 226 -9.87 7.11 14.79
C ASN A 226 -8.37 7.25 15.04
N GLU A 227 -7.60 6.26 14.59
CA GLU A 227 -6.16 6.18 14.77
C GLU A 227 -5.42 6.08 13.43
N ILE A 228 -4.13 6.42 13.47
CA ILE A 228 -3.20 6.33 12.35
C ILE A 228 -2.15 5.29 12.70
N PHE A 229 -1.83 4.39 11.77
CA PHE A 229 -0.81 3.36 11.95
C PHE A 229 0.18 3.33 10.80
N ASN A 230 1.45 3.19 11.12
CA ASN A 230 2.48 2.78 10.17
C ASN A 230 2.46 1.25 10.04
N LEU A 231 2.37 0.76 8.82
CA LEU A 231 2.45 -0.67 8.50
C LEU A 231 3.66 -0.89 7.58
N ASN A 232 4.82 -1.10 8.19
CA ASN A 232 6.11 -1.21 7.50
C ASN A 232 6.79 -2.54 7.80
N GLY A 233 7.73 -2.95 6.93
CA GLY A 233 8.56 -4.12 7.17
C GLY A 233 9.59 -3.90 8.28
N LYS A 234 10.22 -4.99 8.73
CA LYS A 234 11.18 -4.99 9.84
C LYS A 234 12.53 -4.40 9.46
N GLU A 235 12.93 -4.55 8.21
CA GLU A 235 14.31 -4.45 7.78
C GLU A 235 14.54 -3.27 6.84
N LYS A 236 15.73 -2.67 6.96
CA LYS A 236 16.26 -1.77 5.95
C LYS A 236 16.86 -2.61 4.84
N VAL A 237 16.37 -2.45 3.62
CA VAL A 237 16.87 -3.17 2.46
C VAL A 237 17.38 -2.18 1.43
N THR A 238 18.65 -2.24 1.09
CA THR A 238 19.29 -1.41 0.07
C THR A 238 18.97 -1.94 -1.34
N VAL A 239 19.08 -1.08 -2.34
CA VAL A 239 18.85 -1.51 -3.73
C VAL A 239 19.85 -2.59 -4.14
N ILE A 240 21.10 -2.49 -3.68
CA ILE A 240 22.10 -3.53 -3.99
C ILE A 240 21.79 -4.85 -3.28
N GLU A 241 21.28 -4.83 -2.04
CA GLU A 241 20.86 -6.04 -1.32
C GLU A 241 19.67 -6.73 -2.00
N ILE A 242 18.74 -6.00 -2.64
CA ILE A 242 17.70 -6.62 -3.47
C ILE A 242 18.32 -7.50 -4.56
N VAL A 243 19.29 -6.94 -5.29
CA VAL A 243 19.95 -7.66 -6.37
C VAL A 243 20.71 -8.89 -5.84
N GLN A 244 21.52 -8.72 -4.79
CA GLN A 244 22.30 -9.80 -4.20
C GLN A 244 21.42 -10.94 -3.65
N THR A 245 20.30 -10.60 -3.04
CA THR A 245 19.34 -11.59 -2.54
C THR A 245 18.67 -12.34 -3.69
N LEU A 246 18.29 -11.65 -4.76
CA LEU A 246 17.76 -12.29 -5.96
C LEU A 246 18.78 -13.19 -6.65
N GLU A 247 20.05 -12.80 -6.70
CA GLU A 247 21.13 -13.65 -7.21
C GLU A 247 21.23 -14.98 -6.44
N ARG A 248 21.17 -14.92 -5.10
CA ARG A 248 21.19 -16.11 -4.25
C ARG A 248 19.98 -17.02 -4.49
N ILE A 249 18.79 -16.43 -4.52
CA ILE A 249 17.53 -17.19 -4.69
C ILE A 249 17.45 -17.82 -6.09
N LEU A 250 17.83 -17.07 -7.14
CA LEU A 250 17.75 -17.53 -8.53
C LEU A 250 18.94 -18.40 -8.95
N GLY A 251 20.02 -18.44 -8.15
CA GLY A 251 21.27 -19.12 -8.53
C GLY A 251 21.93 -18.52 -9.77
N LYS A 252 21.67 -17.24 -10.06
CA LYS A 252 22.11 -16.57 -11.30
C LYS A 252 22.63 -15.17 -11.02
N LYS A 253 23.78 -14.83 -11.61
CA LYS A 253 24.39 -13.51 -11.46
C LYS A 253 23.65 -12.45 -12.28
N ALA A 254 23.47 -11.28 -11.68
CA ALA A 254 22.89 -10.10 -12.34
C ALA A 254 23.99 -9.33 -13.10
N LYS A 255 23.62 -8.77 -14.24
CA LYS A 255 24.41 -7.71 -14.89
C LYS A 255 23.98 -6.36 -14.30
N VAL A 256 24.86 -5.71 -13.56
CA VAL A 256 24.59 -4.43 -12.90
C VAL A 256 25.41 -3.33 -13.52
N GLU A 257 24.79 -2.20 -13.80
CA GLU A 257 25.41 -0.95 -14.25
C GLU A 257 25.00 0.15 -13.27
N PHE A 258 25.98 0.81 -12.66
CA PHE A 258 25.74 1.98 -11.84
C PHE A 258 25.71 3.23 -12.73
N VAL A 259 24.64 4.02 -12.61
CA VAL A 259 24.44 5.24 -13.39
C VAL A 259 24.32 6.44 -12.46
N GLU A 260 24.40 7.65 -13.02
CA GLU A 260 24.30 8.90 -12.27
C GLU A 260 23.07 8.91 -11.36
N ASP A 261 23.25 9.43 -10.15
CA ASP A 261 22.19 9.49 -9.17
C ASP A 261 21.07 10.45 -9.59
N ARG A 262 19.84 10.15 -9.20
CA ARG A 262 18.70 11.01 -9.48
C ARG A 262 18.70 12.20 -8.54
N LYS A 263 18.39 13.40 -9.05
CA LYS A 263 18.12 14.57 -8.20
C LYS A 263 17.00 14.22 -7.21
N GLY A 264 17.24 14.48 -5.93
CA GLY A 264 16.27 14.18 -4.87
C GLY A 264 16.24 12.72 -4.41
N ASN A 265 17.20 11.90 -4.83
CA ASN A 265 17.32 10.54 -4.30
C ASN A 265 17.74 10.60 -2.82
N PHE A 266 16.85 10.21 -1.90
CA PHE A 266 17.18 10.22 -0.48
C PHE A 266 17.68 8.84 -0.02
N LYS A 267 18.61 8.82 0.94
CA LYS A 267 19.25 7.57 1.42
C LYS A 267 18.26 6.58 2.02
N GLY A 268 17.19 7.05 2.61
CA GLY A 268 16.17 6.25 3.26
C GLY A 268 15.89 6.73 4.69
N ARG A 269 14.88 6.17 5.32
CA ARG A 269 14.53 6.42 6.72
C ARG A 269 13.91 5.17 7.32
N PHE A 270 13.94 5.10 8.65
CA PHE A 270 13.34 4.03 9.39
C PHE A 270 12.04 4.51 10.04
N ILE A 271 10.95 3.83 9.71
CA ILE A 271 9.60 4.15 10.15
C ILE A 271 9.14 3.06 11.10
N SER A 272 8.70 3.46 12.27
CA SER A 272 8.29 2.57 13.34
C SER A 272 6.86 2.08 13.13
N SER A 273 6.65 0.77 13.26
CA SER A 273 5.32 0.16 13.42
C SER A 273 5.00 -0.21 14.88
N GLU A 274 5.74 0.36 15.84
CA GLU A 274 5.60 0.05 17.28
C GLU A 274 4.19 0.32 17.79
N LYS A 275 3.51 1.35 17.29
CA LYS A 275 2.12 1.64 17.65
C LYS A 275 1.19 0.50 17.23
N ALA A 276 1.36 -0.05 16.02
CA ALA A 276 0.58 -1.18 15.55
C ALA A 276 0.87 -2.45 16.39
N ARG A 277 2.14 -2.69 16.74
CA ARG A 277 2.51 -3.79 17.64
C ARG A 277 1.83 -3.67 19.01
N ARG A 278 1.84 -2.49 19.59
CA ARG A 278 1.30 -2.26 20.93
C ARG A 278 -0.23 -2.28 20.99
N LEU A 279 -0.92 -1.67 20.01
CA LEU A 279 -2.37 -1.47 20.06
C LEU A 279 -3.17 -2.53 19.27
N LEU A 280 -2.55 -3.19 18.29
CA LEU A 280 -3.21 -4.16 17.41
C LEU A 280 -2.62 -5.56 17.54
N GLU A 281 -1.58 -5.72 18.36
CA GLU A 281 -0.80 -6.97 18.48
C GLU A 281 -0.30 -7.45 17.10
N TRP A 282 -0.02 -6.48 16.22
CA TRP A 282 0.44 -6.76 14.87
C TRP A 282 1.88 -6.29 14.65
N GLU A 283 2.66 -7.17 14.10
CA GLU A 283 3.98 -6.89 13.52
C GLU A 283 4.18 -7.75 12.26
N PRO A 284 5.02 -7.31 11.29
CA PRO A 284 5.32 -8.14 10.14
C PRO A 284 6.04 -9.42 10.59
N ARG A 285 5.61 -10.58 10.09
CA ARG A 285 6.13 -11.89 10.51
C ARG A 285 7.35 -12.31 9.69
N HIS A 286 7.32 -12.05 8.38
CA HIS A 286 8.35 -12.53 7.46
C HIS A 286 9.54 -11.57 7.41
N GLY A 287 10.77 -12.13 7.39
CA GLY A 287 11.97 -11.42 6.99
C GLY A 287 11.96 -11.16 5.47
N TYR A 288 12.74 -10.16 5.03
CA TYR A 288 12.73 -9.76 3.61
C TYR A 288 13.17 -10.91 2.69
N GLU A 289 14.28 -11.61 3.00
CA GLU A 289 14.82 -12.69 2.16
C GLU A 289 13.85 -13.89 2.09
N GLU A 290 13.28 -14.30 3.23
CA GLU A 290 12.28 -15.36 3.31
C GLU A 290 11.05 -15.07 2.44
N ALA A 291 10.49 -13.88 2.60
CA ALA A 291 9.33 -13.44 1.82
C ALA A 291 9.65 -13.34 0.32
N LEU A 292 10.86 -12.83 -0.01
CA LEU A 292 11.30 -12.74 -1.40
C LEU A 292 11.49 -14.11 -2.03
N ALA A 293 12.02 -15.09 -1.30
CA ALA A 293 12.17 -16.48 -1.78
C ALA A 293 10.79 -17.10 -2.09
N SER A 294 9.84 -16.97 -1.18
CA SER A 294 8.47 -17.45 -1.40
C SER A 294 7.81 -16.77 -2.61
N TYR A 295 8.02 -15.46 -2.79
CA TYR A 295 7.51 -14.75 -3.94
C TYR A 295 8.14 -15.21 -5.25
N VAL A 296 9.48 -15.35 -5.29
CA VAL A 296 10.20 -15.83 -6.49
C VAL A 296 9.74 -17.22 -6.90
N GLU A 297 9.59 -18.15 -5.96
CA GLU A 297 9.09 -19.51 -6.23
C GLU A 297 7.73 -19.46 -6.96
N ARG A 298 6.78 -18.67 -6.44
CA ARG A 298 5.45 -18.52 -7.05
C ARG A 298 5.48 -17.79 -8.40
N TYR A 299 6.37 -16.81 -8.53
CA TYR A 299 6.58 -16.08 -9.77
C TYR A 299 7.05 -17.04 -10.88
N LEU A 300 8.05 -17.89 -10.58
CA LEU A 300 8.56 -18.89 -11.51
C LEU A 300 7.51 -19.96 -11.85
N ALA A 301 6.74 -20.43 -10.87
CA ALA A 301 5.64 -21.36 -11.10
C ALA A 301 4.55 -20.76 -12.00
N GLY A 302 4.30 -19.46 -11.92
CA GLY A 302 3.37 -18.74 -12.81
C GLY A 302 3.88 -18.56 -14.24
N MET A 303 5.19 -18.48 -14.44
CA MET A 303 5.81 -18.39 -15.78
C MET A 303 5.74 -19.72 -16.58
N GLY A 304 5.61 -20.84 -15.88
CA GLY A 304 5.54 -22.18 -16.49
C GLY A 304 4.12 -22.62 -16.89
N ARG A 305 3.10 -21.78 -16.70
CA ARG A 305 1.72 -22.06 -17.13
C ARG A 305 1.43 -21.30 -18.43
N PRO A 306 1.10 -21.99 -19.54
CA PRO A 306 0.72 -21.36 -20.81
C PRO A 306 -0.58 -20.57 -20.68
#